data_5d32a63ee9574e7ef0b4ed075431e2ca
#
_entry.id   5d32a63ee9574e7ef0b4ed075431e2ca
#
_cell.length_a   1.000
_cell.length_b   1.000
_cell.length_c   1.000
_cell.angle_alpha   90.00
_cell.angle_beta   90.00
_cell.angle_gamma   90.00
#
_symmetry.space_group_name_H-M   'P 1'
#
loop_
_entity.id
_entity.type
_entity.pdbx_description
1 polymer ?
#
loop_
_entity_poly.entity_id
_entity_poly.type
_entity_poly.pdbx_seq_one_letter_code
_entity_poly.pdbx_strand_id
1 'polypeptide(L)'
;PGALWGLAFTLPLLAIAVLDFVQKRHSLRRNYPLVARFRWLFEDLRPYLRSYIVESNQDGRPFDKNARALVYARSKNQTSTHPFGTELDVYSDEYEWLSHSVAPNESVPAEFRLAIGGPQCTRPYSAAIPNISAMSFGSLGGKAIAALNLGAKRGKFYHDTGEGSFSKYHALYDGDIVWELGSGYFGCRDAQGHFDEDAFRKTATLDQIKMIEIKLSQGAKPGHGGVLPGAKVTPEIAETRGIPVGEDCVSPAAHSAFSTPLELLAWAARLRELSGG
;
A
#
# COMPACT_ATOMS: atom_id res chain seq x y z
N PRO A 1 -21.02 2.38 53.17
CA PRO A 1 -20.49 2.79 51.84
C PRO A 1 -19.46 1.80 51.29
N GLY A 2 -18.52 1.28 52.11
CA GLY A 2 -17.45 0.40 51.63
C GLY A 2 -17.92 -0.96 51.06
N ALA A 3 -18.95 -1.56 51.63
CA ALA A 3 -19.49 -2.83 51.15
C ALA A 3 -20.13 -2.72 49.76
N LEU A 4 -20.78 -1.61 49.46
CA LEU A 4 -21.38 -1.35 48.15
C LEU A 4 -20.31 -1.20 47.05
N TRP A 5 -19.21 -0.53 47.33
CA TRP A 5 -18.07 -0.43 46.42
C TRP A 5 -17.40 -1.79 46.19
N GLY A 6 -17.28 -2.61 47.26
CA GLY A 6 -16.78 -3.97 47.15
C GLY A 6 -17.64 -4.82 46.22
N LEU A 7 -18.96 -4.77 46.38
CA LEU A 7 -19.91 -5.50 45.52
C LEU A 7 -19.87 -4.97 44.06
N ALA A 8 -19.81 -3.68 43.88
CA ALA A 8 -19.72 -3.08 42.53
C ALA A 8 -18.48 -3.54 41.75
N PHE A 9 -17.38 -3.86 42.44
CA PHE A 9 -16.17 -4.39 41.80
C PHE A 9 -16.18 -5.91 41.65
N THR A 10 -16.64 -6.64 42.67
CA THR A 10 -16.57 -8.11 42.65
C THR A 10 -17.63 -8.77 41.77
N LEU A 11 -18.86 -8.21 41.70
CA LEU A 11 -19.90 -8.76 40.85
C LEU A 11 -19.58 -8.84 39.36
N PRO A 12 -19.02 -7.77 38.71
CA PRO A 12 -18.59 -7.86 37.33
C PRO A 12 -17.48 -8.88 37.11
N LEU A 13 -16.50 -8.98 38.01
CA LEU A 13 -15.45 -9.97 37.92
C LEU A 13 -15.99 -11.38 38.03
N LEU A 14 -16.93 -11.63 38.97
CA LEU A 14 -17.57 -12.93 39.10
C LEU A 14 -18.37 -13.28 37.84
N ALA A 15 -19.11 -12.32 37.28
CA ALA A 15 -19.86 -12.54 36.03
C ALA A 15 -18.92 -12.93 34.89
N ILE A 16 -17.80 -12.24 34.75
CA ILE A 16 -16.78 -12.53 33.71
C ILE A 16 -16.16 -13.94 33.98
N ALA A 17 -15.86 -14.28 35.23
CA ALA A 17 -15.31 -15.59 35.59
C ALA A 17 -16.29 -16.73 35.25
N VAL A 18 -17.57 -16.56 35.53
CA VAL A 18 -18.61 -17.53 35.17
C VAL A 18 -18.74 -17.65 33.65
N LEU A 19 -18.75 -16.56 32.91
CA LEU A 19 -18.77 -16.58 31.45
C LEU A 19 -17.54 -17.30 30.87
N ASP A 20 -16.35 -17.07 31.43
CA ASP A 20 -15.14 -17.74 31.00
C ASP A 20 -15.20 -19.28 31.30
N PHE A 21 -15.77 -19.67 32.42
CA PHE A 21 -15.91 -21.07 32.81
C PHE A 21 -16.93 -21.83 31.92
N VAL A 22 -18.07 -21.21 31.62
CA VAL A 22 -19.16 -21.86 30.89
C VAL A 22 -18.92 -21.92 29.38
N GLN A 23 -18.21 -20.97 28.81
CA GLN A 23 -17.95 -20.93 27.35
C GLN A 23 -17.09 -22.16 26.93
N LYS A 24 -17.31 -22.64 25.68
CA LYS A 24 -16.62 -23.80 25.10
C LYS A 24 -15.55 -23.45 24.05
N ARG A 25 -15.42 -22.18 23.73
CA ARG A 25 -14.63 -21.68 22.58
C ARG A 25 -13.12 -21.64 22.88
N HIS A 26 -12.76 -21.34 24.14
CA HIS A 26 -11.38 -21.16 24.58
C HIS A 26 -11.09 -21.97 25.81
N SER A 27 -10.40 -23.11 25.65
CA SER A 27 -10.03 -24.00 26.74
C SER A 27 -9.22 -23.29 27.84
N LEU A 28 -8.32 -22.39 27.46
CA LEU A 28 -7.50 -21.65 28.41
C LEU A 28 -8.34 -20.74 29.32
N ARG A 29 -9.35 -20.02 28.80
CA ARG A 29 -10.26 -19.20 29.60
C ARG A 29 -11.10 -20.04 30.56
N ARG A 30 -11.52 -21.21 30.10
CA ARG A 30 -12.30 -22.15 30.93
C ARG A 30 -11.49 -22.72 32.08
N ASN A 31 -10.20 -23.02 31.83
CA ASN A 31 -9.34 -23.61 32.86
C ASN A 31 -8.78 -22.55 33.85
N TYR A 32 -8.62 -21.33 33.39
CA TYR A 32 -8.08 -20.20 34.16
C TYR A 32 -8.95 -18.94 33.96
N PRO A 33 -10.19 -18.93 34.53
CA PRO A 33 -11.10 -17.78 34.39
C PRO A 33 -10.43 -16.50 34.88
N LEU A 34 -10.73 -15.38 34.23
CA LEU A 34 -10.14 -14.04 34.43
C LEU A 34 -8.65 -13.97 34.08
N VAL A 35 -7.80 -14.83 34.70
CA VAL A 35 -6.34 -14.75 34.54
C VAL A 35 -5.92 -14.99 33.09
N ALA A 36 -6.57 -15.95 32.41
CA ALA A 36 -6.28 -16.21 31.00
C ALA A 36 -6.47 -15.02 30.08
N ARG A 37 -7.29 -14.04 30.45
CA ARG A 37 -7.53 -12.82 29.64
C ARG A 37 -6.30 -11.94 29.54
N PHE A 38 -5.41 -11.96 30.53
CA PHE A 38 -4.14 -11.24 30.49
C PHE A 38 -3.25 -11.70 29.34
N ARG A 39 -3.33 -12.97 28.95
CA ARG A 39 -2.58 -13.45 27.79
C ARG A 39 -2.91 -12.65 26.54
N TRP A 40 -4.20 -12.48 26.20
CA TRP A 40 -4.61 -11.71 25.02
C TRP A 40 -4.28 -10.24 25.17
N LEU A 41 -4.48 -9.67 26.36
CA LEU A 41 -4.06 -8.30 26.65
C LEU A 41 -2.56 -8.08 26.33
N PHE A 42 -1.70 -9.00 26.79
CA PHE A 42 -0.27 -8.90 26.50
C PHE A 42 0.07 -9.19 25.04
N GLU A 43 -0.65 -10.09 24.37
CA GLU A 43 -0.50 -10.30 22.93
C GLU A 43 -0.85 -9.01 22.14
N ASP A 44 -1.91 -8.32 22.51
CA ASP A 44 -2.33 -7.06 21.89
C ASP A 44 -1.35 -5.90 22.19
N LEU A 45 -0.79 -5.85 23.40
CA LEU A 45 0.19 -4.85 23.82
C LEU A 45 1.60 -5.09 23.26
N ARG A 46 1.93 -6.33 22.93
CA ARG A 46 3.27 -6.74 22.48
C ARG A 46 3.84 -5.90 21.34
N PRO A 47 3.11 -5.59 20.27
CA PRO A 47 3.65 -4.77 19.16
C PRO A 47 4.10 -3.39 19.63
N TYR A 48 3.33 -2.79 20.52
CA TYR A 48 3.62 -1.45 21.07
C TYR A 48 4.84 -1.49 21.99
N LEU A 49 4.87 -2.44 22.94
CA LEU A 49 6.01 -2.62 23.85
C LEU A 49 7.29 -2.91 23.08
N ARG A 50 7.21 -3.76 22.06
CA ARG A 50 8.37 -4.06 21.21
C ARG A 50 8.86 -2.82 20.48
N SER A 51 7.99 -2.10 19.80
CA SER A 51 8.37 -0.96 18.95
C SER A 51 8.91 0.23 19.71
N TYR A 52 8.43 0.48 20.96
CA TYR A 52 8.77 1.68 21.71
C TYR A 52 9.78 1.45 22.83
N ILE A 53 9.90 0.23 23.36
CA ILE A 53 10.68 -0.06 24.56
C ILE A 53 11.80 -1.06 24.29
N VAL A 54 11.51 -2.16 23.55
CA VAL A 54 12.42 -3.31 23.41
C VAL A 54 13.27 -3.23 22.15
N GLU A 55 12.75 -2.62 21.08
CA GLU A 55 13.41 -2.60 19.77
C GLU A 55 14.68 -1.76 19.80
N SER A 56 15.82 -2.36 19.39
CA SER A 56 17.07 -1.64 19.20
C SER A 56 17.04 -0.75 17.95
N ASN A 57 18.06 0.07 17.75
CA ASN A 57 18.15 0.96 16.59
C ASN A 57 18.23 0.21 15.25
N GLN A 58 18.79 -0.99 15.26
CA GLN A 58 18.97 -1.86 14.07
C GLN A 58 17.87 -2.91 13.92
N ASP A 59 16.96 -3.03 14.89
CA ASP A 59 15.84 -3.96 14.83
C ASP A 59 14.68 -3.41 14.00
N GLY A 60 13.90 -4.31 13.47
CA GLY A 60 12.70 -4.00 12.70
C GLY A 60 12.81 -4.48 11.26
N ARG A 61 11.67 -4.85 10.69
CA ARG A 61 11.57 -5.29 9.30
C ARG A 61 10.27 -4.77 8.70
N PRO A 62 10.24 -4.36 7.45
CA PRO A 62 11.33 -4.36 6.46
C PRO A 62 12.39 -3.25 6.69
N PHE A 63 12.07 -2.25 7.52
CA PHE A 63 12.99 -1.14 7.85
C PHE A 63 13.26 -1.13 9.35
N ASP A 64 14.52 -0.92 9.71
CA ASP A 64 14.93 -0.77 11.10
C ASP A 64 14.41 0.56 11.72
N LYS A 65 14.60 0.69 13.03
CA LYS A 65 14.15 1.89 13.76
C LYS A 65 14.86 3.16 13.28
N ASN A 66 16.14 3.10 12.94
CA ASN A 66 16.89 4.25 12.44
C ASN A 66 16.33 4.75 11.10
N ALA A 67 16.07 3.85 10.16
CA ALA A 67 15.48 4.18 8.86
C ALA A 67 14.09 4.82 9.03
N ARG A 68 13.24 4.26 9.90
CA ARG A 68 11.92 4.83 10.20
C ARG A 68 12.02 6.19 10.88
N ALA A 69 12.94 6.36 11.83
CA ALA A 69 13.18 7.63 12.52
C ALA A 69 13.61 8.75 11.57
N LEU A 70 14.44 8.41 10.58
CA LEU A 70 14.83 9.36 9.53
C LEU A 70 13.61 9.87 8.74
N VAL A 71 12.69 9.00 8.34
CA VAL A 71 11.47 9.38 7.63
C VAL A 71 10.61 10.32 8.48
N TYR A 72 10.43 10.02 9.77
CA TYR A 72 9.68 10.90 10.69
C TYR A 72 10.35 12.26 10.88
N ALA A 73 11.67 12.30 11.02
CA ALA A 73 12.42 13.56 11.14
C ALA A 73 12.28 14.40 9.87
N ARG A 74 12.40 13.80 8.68
CA ARG A 74 12.24 14.50 7.41
C ARG A 74 10.81 15.01 7.19
N SER A 75 9.80 14.22 7.55
CA SER A 75 8.39 14.66 7.46
C SER A 75 8.06 15.88 8.32
N LYS A 76 8.83 16.11 9.37
CA LYS A 76 8.70 17.24 10.30
C LYS A 76 9.68 18.39 10.02
N ASN A 77 10.48 18.31 8.94
CA ASN A 77 11.57 19.23 8.62
C ASN A 77 12.58 19.40 9.76
N GLN A 78 12.80 18.36 10.55
CA GLN A 78 13.82 18.38 11.60
C GLN A 78 15.21 18.27 10.98
N THR A 79 16.14 19.10 11.47
CA THR A 79 17.55 19.01 11.08
C THR A 79 18.13 17.71 11.62
N SER A 80 18.82 16.95 10.76
CA SER A 80 19.53 15.75 11.20
C SER A 80 20.78 16.18 12.00
N THR A 81 20.88 15.69 13.22
CA THR A 81 22.06 15.86 14.07
C THR A 81 22.92 14.59 14.14
N HIS A 82 22.49 13.52 13.49
CA HIS A 82 23.30 12.30 13.41
C HIS A 82 24.47 12.50 12.45
N PRO A 83 25.70 12.17 12.87
CA PRO A 83 26.86 12.17 11.98
C PRO A 83 26.72 11.07 10.91
N PHE A 84 27.43 11.22 9.81
CA PHE A 84 27.59 10.13 8.85
C PHE A 84 28.30 8.96 9.52
N GLY A 85 27.82 7.77 9.26
CA GLY A 85 28.34 6.53 9.80
C GLY A 85 27.29 5.43 9.79
N THR A 86 27.67 4.25 10.17
CA THR A 86 26.78 3.10 10.30
C THR A 86 27.02 2.41 11.64
N GLU A 87 25.95 1.87 12.22
CA GLU A 87 26.01 0.97 13.38
C GLU A 87 26.12 -0.51 12.94
N LEU A 88 26.13 -0.77 11.61
CA LEU A 88 26.31 -2.12 11.07
C LEU A 88 27.77 -2.57 11.18
N ASP A 89 28.00 -3.87 11.31
CA ASP A 89 29.34 -4.44 11.25
C ASP A 89 29.85 -4.47 9.80
N VAL A 90 30.59 -3.44 9.42
CA VAL A 90 31.15 -3.26 8.08
C VAL A 90 32.29 -4.22 7.75
N TYR A 91 32.76 -5.00 8.71
CA TYR A 91 33.82 -6.01 8.53
C TYR A 91 33.26 -7.43 8.46
N SER A 92 31.93 -7.59 8.52
CA SER A 92 31.30 -8.91 8.32
C SER A 92 31.39 -9.32 6.84
N ASP A 93 31.51 -10.62 6.59
CA ASP A 93 31.55 -11.19 5.23
C ASP A 93 30.26 -10.95 4.44
N GLU A 94 29.17 -10.65 5.13
CA GLU A 94 27.84 -10.38 4.54
C GLU A 94 27.62 -8.89 4.20
N TYR A 95 28.57 -7.99 4.56
CA TYR A 95 28.39 -6.56 4.33
C TYR A 95 28.74 -6.20 2.89
N GLU A 96 27.80 -5.60 2.18
CA GLU A 96 27.95 -5.14 0.80
C GLU A 96 28.08 -3.62 0.73
N TRP A 97 28.97 -3.12 -0.13
CA TRP A 97 29.15 -1.68 -0.35
C TRP A 97 29.53 -1.37 -1.80
N LEU A 98 29.35 -0.12 -2.17
CA LEU A 98 29.86 0.43 -3.42
C LEU A 98 31.13 1.24 -3.14
N SER A 99 32.21 0.94 -3.87
CA SER A 99 33.44 1.72 -3.80
C SER A 99 33.25 3.08 -4.49
N HIS A 100 33.95 4.08 -3.98
CA HIS A 100 34.05 5.36 -4.66
C HIS A 100 34.84 5.27 -5.96
N SER A 101 34.47 6.06 -6.97
CA SER A 101 35.26 6.21 -8.18
C SER A 101 36.52 7.01 -7.91
N VAL A 102 37.67 6.58 -8.46
CA VAL A 102 38.92 7.36 -8.46
C VAL A 102 38.88 8.57 -9.40
N ALA A 103 37.93 8.56 -10.36
CA ALA A 103 37.68 9.67 -11.27
C ALA A 103 36.18 9.97 -11.30
N PRO A 104 35.65 10.67 -10.29
CA PRO A 104 34.22 10.98 -10.21
C PRO A 104 33.79 11.93 -11.33
N ASN A 105 32.56 11.78 -11.79
CA ASN A 105 31.96 12.74 -12.71
C ASN A 105 31.52 13.96 -11.93
N GLU A 106 32.10 15.11 -12.18
CA GLU A 106 31.82 16.37 -11.48
C GLU A 106 30.48 17.00 -11.91
N SER A 107 29.98 16.62 -13.09
CA SER A 107 28.73 17.15 -13.63
C SER A 107 27.59 16.14 -13.57
N VAL A 108 27.13 15.82 -12.37
CA VAL A 108 25.93 15.01 -12.19
C VAL A 108 24.70 15.92 -12.26
N PRO A 109 23.72 15.67 -13.15
CA PRO A 109 22.48 16.45 -13.18
C PRO A 109 21.79 16.44 -11.82
N ALA A 110 21.35 17.60 -11.35
CA ALA A 110 20.62 17.71 -10.08
C ALA A 110 19.30 16.92 -10.09
N GLU A 111 18.67 16.79 -11.27
CA GLU A 111 17.50 15.97 -11.52
C GLU A 111 17.83 14.95 -12.62
N PHE A 112 17.97 13.67 -12.25
CA PHE A 112 18.12 12.61 -13.23
C PHE A 112 16.76 12.06 -13.59
N ARG A 113 16.42 12.12 -14.89
CA ARG A 113 15.12 11.68 -15.40
C ARG A 113 15.30 10.75 -16.60
N LEU A 114 14.35 9.83 -16.75
CA LEU A 114 14.29 8.89 -17.86
C LEU A 114 13.06 9.16 -18.71
N ALA A 115 13.24 9.21 -20.03
CA ALA A 115 12.12 9.24 -20.96
C ALA A 115 11.53 7.85 -21.10
N ILE A 116 10.25 7.71 -20.73
CA ILE A 116 9.47 6.48 -20.92
C ILE A 116 8.53 6.71 -22.09
N GLY A 117 8.58 5.82 -23.07
CA GLY A 117 7.83 5.90 -24.32
C GLY A 117 8.75 5.66 -25.51
N GLY A 118 8.41 4.66 -26.34
CA GLY A 118 9.14 4.34 -27.57
C GLY A 118 8.69 5.22 -28.76
N PRO A 119 9.22 4.95 -29.97
CA PRO A 119 8.87 5.73 -31.19
C PRO A 119 7.38 5.75 -31.55
N GLN A 120 6.62 4.81 -31.03
CA GLN A 120 5.16 4.72 -31.22
C GLN A 120 4.35 5.50 -30.18
N CYS A 121 5.01 6.07 -29.15
CA CYS A 121 4.36 6.84 -28.11
C CYS A 121 4.34 8.31 -28.51
N THR A 122 3.16 8.90 -28.60
CA THR A 122 3.01 10.33 -28.97
C THR A 122 3.11 11.25 -27.75
N ARG A 123 3.05 10.69 -26.53
CA ARG A 123 3.09 11.43 -25.26
C ARG A 123 4.11 10.80 -24.28
N PRO A 124 5.41 10.83 -24.60
CA PRO A 124 6.44 10.24 -23.73
C PRO A 124 6.46 10.96 -22.38
N TYR A 125 6.66 10.19 -21.30
CA TYR A 125 6.73 10.72 -19.94
C TYR A 125 8.18 10.78 -19.45
N SER A 126 8.55 11.92 -18.85
CA SER A 126 9.84 12.10 -18.18
C SER A 126 9.73 11.66 -16.73
N ALA A 127 10.15 10.43 -16.43
CA ALA A 127 10.05 9.82 -15.10
C ALA A 127 11.26 10.16 -14.22
N ALA A 128 11.04 10.40 -12.95
CA ALA A 128 12.10 10.41 -11.93
C ALA A 128 12.56 8.98 -11.62
N ILE A 129 13.72 8.82 -10.99
CA ILE A 129 14.19 7.50 -10.50
C ILE A 129 13.29 7.01 -9.33
N PRO A 130 13.13 7.80 -8.24
CA PRO A 130 12.21 7.42 -7.17
C PRO A 130 10.78 7.81 -7.52
N ASN A 131 9.86 6.88 -7.39
CA ASN A 131 8.45 7.09 -7.61
C ASN A 131 7.63 6.40 -6.51
N ILE A 132 6.35 6.74 -6.38
CA ILE A 132 5.45 6.09 -5.43
C ILE A 132 4.86 4.84 -6.09
N SER A 133 5.18 3.69 -5.51
CA SER A 133 4.75 2.38 -5.98
C SER A 133 3.23 2.17 -5.80
N ALA A 134 2.70 1.20 -6.52
CA ALA A 134 1.30 0.79 -6.52
C ALA A 134 0.76 0.47 -5.12
N MET A 135 -0.21 1.25 -4.66
CA MET A 135 -0.91 1.05 -3.40
C MET A 135 -2.38 1.46 -3.56
N SER A 136 -3.27 0.48 -3.66
CA SER A 136 -4.66 0.71 -4.03
C SER A 136 -5.47 1.51 -2.99
N PHE A 137 -6.37 2.38 -3.48
CA PHE A 137 -7.44 2.94 -2.69
C PHE A 137 -8.37 1.82 -2.21
N GLY A 138 -8.56 1.73 -0.90
CA GLY A 138 -9.24 0.62 -0.23
C GLY A 138 -8.27 -0.23 0.60
N SER A 139 -7.01 -0.41 0.15
CA SER A 139 -5.91 -0.83 1.03
C SER A 139 -5.41 0.35 1.85
N LEU A 140 -5.23 1.50 1.21
CA LEU A 140 -4.98 2.79 1.85
C LEU A 140 -6.26 3.61 1.95
N GLY A 141 -6.39 4.38 3.02
CA GLY A 141 -7.46 5.36 3.18
C GLY A 141 -7.24 6.63 2.35
N GLY A 142 -8.32 7.37 2.07
CA GLY A 142 -8.28 8.55 1.21
C GLY A 142 -7.27 9.62 1.63
N LYS A 143 -7.06 9.84 2.93
CA LYS A 143 -6.06 10.82 3.42
C LYS A 143 -4.63 10.40 3.07
N ALA A 144 -4.32 9.11 3.11
CA ALA A 144 -3.01 8.60 2.73
C ALA A 144 -2.78 8.76 1.22
N ILE A 145 -3.76 8.40 0.39
CA ILE A 145 -3.71 8.61 -1.07
C ILE A 145 -3.50 10.08 -1.42
N ALA A 146 -4.26 10.99 -0.80
CA ALA A 146 -4.13 12.42 -1.02
C ALA A 146 -2.73 12.95 -0.63
N ALA A 147 -2.19 12.50 0.52
CA ALA A 147 -0.86 12.88 0.95
C ALA A 147 0.24 12.39 -0.01
N LEU A 148 0.12 11.14 -0.50
CA LEU A 148 1.04 10.57 -1.48
C LEU A 148 0.98 11.35 -2.80
N ASN A 149 -0.21 11.67 -3.30
CA ASN A 149 -0.35 12.45 -4.54
C ASN A 149 0.22 13.88 -4.39
N LEU A 150 0.01 14.54 -3.25
CA LEU A 150 0.65 15.83 -2.97
C LEU A 150 2.18 15.70 -2.94
N GLY A 151 2.69 14.62 -2.35
CA GLY A 151 4.12 14.30 -2.34
C GLY A 151 4.67 14.12 -3.75
N ALA A 152 3.97 13.36 -4.59
CA ALA A 152 4.31 13.17 -6.00
C ALA A 152 4.39 14.48 -6.77
N LYS A 153 3.39 15.36 -6.60
CA LYS A 153 3.40 16.70 -7.23
C LYS A 153 4.59 17.54 -6.78
N ARG A 154 4.86 17.58 -5.48
CA ARG A 154 5.98 18.38 -4.93
C ARG A 154 7.34 17.84 -5.33
N GLY A 155 7.47 16.51 -5.36
CA GLY A 155 8.69 15.80 -5.73
C GLY A 155 8.89 15.64 -7.24
N LYS A 156 7.90 16.05 -8.05
CA LYS A 156 7.92 15.90 -9.52
C LYS A 156 8.16 14.45 -9.98
N PHE A 157 7.49 13.50 -9.34
CA PHE A 157 7.50 12.09 -9.68
C PHE A 157 6.06 11.55 -9.72
N TYR A 158 5.87 10.35 -10.24
CA TYR A 158 4.53 9.79 -10.34
C TYR A 158 4.09 9.05 -9.07
N HIS A 159 2.78 8.97 -8.90
CA HIS A 159 2.10 8.13 -7.93
C HIS A 159 1.30 7.05 -8.68
N ASP A 160 1.61 5.79 -8.44
CA ASP A 160 0.88 4.67 -9.00
C ASP A 160 -0.39 4.40 -8.19
N THR A 161 -1.52 4.22 -8.88
CA THR A 161 -2.82 4.02 -8.21
C THR A 161 -2.97 2.68 -7.53
N GLY A 162 -2.17 1.68 -7.92
CA GLY A 162 -2.51 0.31 -7.65
C GLY A 162 -3.82 -0.12 -8.33
N GLU A 163 -4.20 -1.37 -8.18
CA GLU A 163 -5.37 -1.98 -8.85
C GLU A 163 -6.74 -1.47 -8.35
N GLY A 164 -6.77 -0.56 -7.38
CA GLY A 164 -8.00 0.02 -6.81
C GLY A 164 -8.67 1.10 -7.65
N SER A 165 -8.17 1.39 -8.84
CA SER A 165 -8.60 2.45 -9.74
C SER A 165 -8.20 3.87 -9.30
N PHE A 166 -8.42 4.82 -10.20
CA PHE A 166 -8.22 6.24 -9.98
C PHE A 166 -9.37 6.83 -9.16
N SER A 167 -9.09 7.28 -7.95
CA SER A 167 -10.09 7.83 -7.02
C SER A 167 -10.06 9.36 -6.98
N LYS A 168 -11.10 9.98 -6.43
CA LYS A 168 -11.14 11.42 -6.16
C LYS A 168 -9.96 11.94 -5.33
N TYR A 169 -9.36 11.07 -4.51
CA TYR A 169 -8.20 11.43 -3.69
C TYR A 169 -6.89 11.49 -4.49
N HIS A 170 -6.80 10.71 -5.58
CA HIS A 170 -5.71 10.82 -6.56
C HIS A 170 -5.83 12.12 -7.36
N ALA A 171 -7.06 12.58 -7.64
CA ALA A 171 -7.31 13.80 -8.39
C ALA A 171 -7.08 15.10 -7.58
N LEU A 172 -6.94 15.02 -6.26
CA LEU A 172 -7.07 16.20 -5.38
C LEU A 172 -5.97 17.24 -5.56
N TYR A 173 -4.76 16.84 -5.93
CA TYR A 173 -3.59 17.75 -6.01
C TYR A 173 -2.90 17.77 -7.37
N ASP A 174 -3.45 17.13 -8.39
CA ASP A 174 -2.89 17.07 -9.75
C ASP A 174 -1.42 16.60 -9.81
N GLY A 175 -1.02 15.69 -8.93
CA GLY A 175 0.26 15.00 -9.05
C GLY A 175 0.19 13.96 -10.16
N ASP A 176 1.28 13.75 -10.90
CA ASP A 176 1.35 12.79 -12.00
C ASP A 176 0.96 11.38 -11.56
N ILE A 177 0.12 10.71 -12.32
CA ILE A 177 -0.43 9.39 -12.02
C ILE A 177 0.00 8.36 -13.06
N VAL A 178 0.39 7.19 -12.58
CA VAL A 178 0.36 5.95 -13.34
C VAL A 178 -0.92 5.21 -12.92
N TRP A 179 -1.78 4.90 -13.88
CA TRP A 179 -3.01 4.17 -13.61
C TRP A 179 -2.79 2.68 -13.84
N GLU A 180 -2.81 1.90 -12.76
CA GLU A 180 -2.65 0.45 -12.81
C GLU A 180 -3.96 -0.25 -13.17
N LEU A 181 -3.89 -1.12 -14.18
CA LEU A 181 -4.97 -2.01 -14.61
C LEU A 181 -4.70 -3.43 -14.17
N GLY A 182 -5.41 -3.90 -13.17
CA GLY A 182 -5.42 -5.31 -12.77
C GLY A 182 -6.48 -6.11 -13.53
N SER A 183 -6.51 -7.43 -13.29
CA SER A 183 -7.45 -8.37 -13.91
C SER A 183 -8.92 -8.13 -13.56
N GLY A 184 -9.21 -7.30 -12.55
CA GLY A 184 -10.56 -6.87 -12.18
C GLY A 184 -11.06 -5.65 -12.93
N TYR A 185 -10.23 -4.97 -13.72
CA TYR A 185 -10.53 -3.76 -14.50
C TYR A 185 -11.27 -2.68 -13.71
N PHE A 186 -10.96 -2.53 -12.43
CA PHE A 186 -11.64 -1.55 -11.58
C PHE A 186 -11.49 -0.14 -12.13
N GLY A 187 -12.63 0.55 -12.25
CA GLY A 187 -12.73 1.89 -12.84
C GLY A 187 -12.87 1.92 -14.37
N CYS A 188 -12.72 0.78 -15.04
CA CYS A 188 -12.98 0.63 -16.48
C CYS A 188 -13.55 -0.76 -16.82
N ARG A 189 -14.55 -1.18 -16.05
CA ARG A 189 -15.23 -2.47 -16.24
C ARG A 189 -16.71 -2.29 -16.53
N ASP A 190 -17.27 -3.23 -17.30
CA ASP A 190 -18.70 -3.36 -17.49
C ASP A 190 -19.41 -4.01 -16.29
N ALA A 191 -20.73 -4.15 -16.36
CA ALA A 191 -21.52 -4.79 -15.31
C ALA A 191 -21.19 -6.28 -15.09
N GLN A 192 -20.58 -6.95 -16.07
CA GLN A 192 -20.14 -8.33 -16.02
C GLN A 192 -18.69 -8.47 -15.53
N GLY A 193 -17.98 -7.35 -15.38
CA GLY A 193 -16.62 -7.32 -14.91
C GLY A 193 -15.56 -7.42 -16.00
N HIS A 194 -15.94 -7.31 -17.27
CA HIS A 194 -15.02 -7.27 -18.40
C HIS A 194 -14.50 -5.85 -18.64
N PHE A 195 -13.42 -5.75 -19.40
CA PHE A 195 -12.84 -4.47 -19.82
C PHE A 195 -13.81 -3.67 -20.69
N ASP A 196 -14.03 -2.41 -20.35
CA ASP A 196 -14.88 -1.46 -21.07
C ASP A 196 -14.00 -0.33 -21.65
N GLU A 197 -13.93 -0.25 -23.00
CA GLU A 197 -13.10 0.70 -23.72
C GLU A 197 -13.53 2.15 -23.50
N ASP A 198 -14.83 2.44 -23.39
CA ASP A 198 -15.32 3.79 -23.22
C ASP A 198 -15.07 4.32 -21.81
N ALA A 199 -15.27 3.46 -20.80
CA ALA A 199 -14.92 3.78 -19.42
C ALA A 199 -13.40 3.97 -19.27
N PHE A 200 -12.59 3.12 -19.94
CA PHE A 200 -11.13 3.27 -19.97
C PHE A 200 -10.73 4.61 -20.60
N ARG A 201 -11.23 4.92 -21.81
CA ARG A 201 -10.91 6.16 -22.53
C ARG A 201 -11.19 7.39 -21.69
N LYS A 202 -12.32 7.42 -21.01
CA LYS A 202 -12.74 8.53 -20.14
C LYS A 202 -11.70 8.86 -19.07
N THR A 203 -11.08 7.86 -18.45
CA THR A 203 -10.08 8.04 -17.40
C THR A 203 -8.67 8.23 -17.98
N ALA A 204 -8.28 7.38 -18.95
CA ALA A 204 -6.94 7.37 -19.52
C ALA A 204 -6.56 8.67 -20.26
N THR A 205 -7.54 9.44 -20.73
CA THR A 205 -7.31 10.72 -21.41
C THR A 205 -7.22 11.93 -20.47
N LEU A 206 -7.36 11.74 -19.16
CA LEU A 206 -7.16 12.83 -18.19
C LEU A 206 -5.69 13.28 -18.19
N ASP A 207 -5.47 14.58 -18.14
CA ASP A 207 -4.11 15.15 -18.18
C ASP A 207 -3.20 14.65 -17.05
N GLN A 208 -3.77 14.30 -15.93
CA GLN A 208 -3.06 13.76 -14.77
C GLN A 208 -2.54 12.34 -14.99
N ILE A 209 -3.19 11.54 -15.86
CA ILE A 209 -2.78 10.18 -16.19
C ILE A 209 -1.64 10.23 -17.21
N LYS A 210 -0.43 9.88 -16.77
CA LYS A 210 0.77 9.95 -17.60
C LYS A 210 1.14 8.62 -18.23
N MET A 211 0.81 7.52 -17.57
CA MET A 211 1.11 6.16 -18.03
C MET A 211 0.01 5.20 -17.57
N ILE A 212 -0.09 4.09 -18.29
CA ILE A 212 -0.92 2.94 -17.92
C ILE A 212 0.00 1.78 -17.57
N GLU A 213 -0.21 1.17 -16.40
CA GLU A 213 0.51 -0.02 -15.96
C GLU A 213 -0.42 -1.24 -16.00
N ILE A 214 0.00 -2.30 -16.67
CA ILE A 214 -0.75 -3.56 -16.75
C ILE A 214 -0.20 -4.50 -15.68
N LYS A 215 -1.00 -4.79 -14.65
CA LYS A 215 -0.63 -5.73 -13.60
C LYS A 215 -0.98 -7.15 -13.99
N LEU A 216 0.01 -7.98 -14.22
CA LEU A 216 -0.17 -9.36 -14.66
C LEU A 216 -0.47 -10.34 -13.53
N SER A 217 0.06 -10.08 -12.32
CA SER A 217 -0.04 -10.97 -11.16
C SER A 217 0.12 -10.23 -9.84
N GLN A 218 -0.25 -10.87 -8.74
CA GLN A 218 -0.01 -10.36 -7.38
C GLN A 218 1.40 -10.73 -6.93
N GLY A 219 2.21 -9.75 -6.46
CA GLY A 219 3.59 -10.00 -6.04
C GLY A 219 3.73 -11.00 -4.90
N ALA A 220 2.89 -10.87 -3.86
CA ALA A 220 2.97 -11.75 -2.67
C ALA A 220 2.18 -13.07 -2.81
N LYS A 221 1.34 -13.22 -3.82
CA LYS A 221 0.51 -14.42 -4.07
C LYS A 221 0.32 -14.65 -5.57
N PRO A 222 1.38 -15.04 -6.28
CA PRO A 222 1.32 -15.30 -7.72
C PRO A 222 0.24 -16.33 -8.07
N GLY A 223 -0.44 -16.14 -9.21
CA GLY A 223 -1.53 -16.99 -9.65
C GLY A 223 -2.87 -16.78 -8.96
N HIS A 224 -2.97 -15.77 -8.09
CA HIS A 224 -4.21 -15.36 -7.44
C HIS A 224 -4.53 -13.90 -7.77
N GLY A 225 -5.82 -13.53 -7.72
CA GLY A 225 -6.24 -12.14 -7.82
C GLY A 225 -6.13 -11.38 -6.49
N GLY A 226 -6.36 -10.08 -6.54
CA GLY A 226 -6.49 -9.24 -5.35
C GLY A 226 -7.78 -9.56 -4.58
N VAL A 227 -7.75 -9.40 -3.26
CA VAL A 227 -8.92 -9.56 -2.39
C VAL A 227 -9.02 -8.34 -1.47
N LEU A 228 -10.18 -7.66 -1.51
CA LEU A 228 -10.56 -6.66 -0.54
C LEU A 228 -11.81 -7.16 0.18
N PRO A 229 -11.74 -7.46 1.50
CA PRO A 229 -12.89 -7.93 2.26
C PRO A 229 -14.05 -6.94 2.24
N GLY A 230 -15.29 -7.43 2.12
CA GLY A 230 -16.51 -6.64 2.06
C GLY A 230 -16.67 -5.63 3.21
N ALA A 231 -16.23 -6.00 4.41
CA ALA A 231 -16.22 -5.10 5.57
C ALA A 231 -15.38 -3.81 5.35
N LYS A 232 -14.48 -3.79 4.37
CA LYS A 232 -13.67 -2.62 3.98
C LYS A 232 -14.25 -1.89 2.76
N VAL A 233 -15.21 -2.48 2.05
CA VAL A 233 -15.80 -1.89 0.84
C VAL A 233 -16.86 -0.85 1.24
N THR A 234 -16.38 0.37 1.48
CA THR A 234 -17.24 1.54 1.73
C THR A 234 -17.95 1.99 0.44
N PRO A 235 -19.02 2.83 0.53
CA PRO A 235 -19.64 3.40 -0.66
C PRO A 235 -18.66 4.09 -1.61
N GLU A 236 -17.67 4.83 -1.11
CA GLU A 236 -16.65 5.49 -1.93
C GLU A 236 -15.73 4.52 -2.67
N ILE A 237 -15.37 3.41 -2.03
CA ILE A 237 -14.55 2.35 -2.65
C ILE A 237 -15.37 1.62 -3.70
N ALA A 238 -16.63 1.31 -3.38
CA ALA A 238 -17.56 0.65 -4.29
C ALA A 238 -17.76 1.47 -5.58
N GLU A 239 -18.03 2.77 -5.44
CA GLU A 239 -18.14 3.71 -6.56
C GLU A 239 -16.86 3.76 -7.40
N THR A 240 -15.70 3.91 -6.76
CA THR A 240 -14.40 4.01 -7.45
C THR A 240 -14.06 2.74 -8.23
N ARG A 241 -14.39 1.57 -7.69
CA ARG A 241 -14.08 0.27 -8.31
C ARG A 241 -15.18 -0.24 -9.26
N GLY A 242 -16.39 0.32 -9.21
CA GLY A 242 -17.54 -0.19 -9.93
C GLY A 242 -18.02 -1.55 -9.40
N ILE A 243 -18.19 -1.69 -8.07
CA ILE A 243 -18.56 -2.93 -7.39
C ILE A 243 -19.66 -2.68 -6.35
N PRO A 244 -20.41 -3.73 -5.90
CA PRO A 244 -21.38 -3.60 -4.82
C PRO A 244 -20.73 -3.21 -3.47
N VAL A 245 -21.46 -2.44 -2.67
CA VAL A 245 -21.04 -2.04 -1.32
C VAL A 245 -21.15 -3.21 -0.35
N GLY A 246 -20.13 -3.41 0.48
CA GLY A 246 -20.15 -4.40 1.56
C GLY A 246 -19.93 -5.85 1.13
N GLU A 247 -19.67 -6.10 -0.14
CA GLU A 247 -19.34 -7.42 -0.67
C GLU A 247 -17.82 -7.58 -0.88
N ASP A 248 -17.34 -8.83 -0.77
CA ASP A 248 -15.93 -9.13 -1.02
C ASP A 248 -15.57 -8.82 -2.49
N CYS A 249 -14.57 -7.97 -2.66
CA CYS A 249 -14.05 -7.59 -3.97
C CYS A 249 -12.86 -8.49 -4.32
N VAL A 250 -13.08 -9.47 -5.21
CA VAL A 250 -12.07 -10.43 -5.64
C VAL A 250 -11.78 -10.21 -7.12
N SER A 251 -10.51 -9.96 -7.45
CA SER A 251 -10.07 -9.90 -8.85
C SER A 251 -9.82 -11.31 -9.38
N PRO A 252 -10.11 -11.59 -10.67
CA PRO A 252 -9.69 -12.84 -11.33
C PRO A 252 -8.17 -13.08 -11.25
N ALA A 253 -7.76 -14.34 -11.33
CA ALA A 253 -6.34 -14.71 -11.35
C ALA A 253 -5.62 -14.28 -12.64
N ALA A 254 -6.38 -14.13 -13.74
CA ALA A 254 -5.87 -13.75 -15.06
C ALA A 254 -6.77 -12.69 -15.70
N HIS A 255 -6.21 -11.94 -16.64
CA HIS A 255 -6.97 -11.01 -17.46
C HIS A 255 -7.91 -11.76 -18.43
N SER A 256 -9.12 -11.24 -18.66
CA SER A 256 -10.04 -11.73 -19.67
C SER A 256 -9.76 -11.17 -21.07
N ALA A 257 -9.02 -10.06 -21.16
CA ALA A 257 -8.71 -9.38 -22.42
C ALA A 257 -7.61 -10.06 -23.23
N PHE A 258 -6.80 -10.92 -22.63
CA PHE A 258 -5.71 -11.66 -23.29
C PHE A 258 -5.36 -12.94 -22.53
N SER A 259 -4.81 -13.92 -23.24
CA SER A 259 -4.38 -15.22 -22.70
C SER A 259 -2.96 -15.61 -23.13
N THR A 260 -2.41 -14.94 -24.14
CA THR A 260 -1.07 -15.18 -24.67
C THR A 260 -0.21 -13.92 -24.64
N PRO A 261 1.12 -14.03 -24.67
CA PRO A 261 2.01 -12.87 -24.76
C PRO A 261 1.76 -11.98 -25.99
N LEU A 262 1.40 -12.58 -27.12
CA LEU A 262 1.10 -11.81 -28.34
C LEU A 262 -0.21 -11.03 -28.21
N GLU A 263 -1.23 -11.62 -27.61
CA GLU A 263 -2.48 -10.93 -27.32
C GLU A 263 -2.26 -9.80 -26.31
N LEU A 264 -1.41 -9.98 -25.31
CA LEU A 264 -1.03 -8.91 -24.38
C LEU A 264 -0.41 -7.73 -25.14
N LEU A 265 0.50 -7.98 -26.09
CA LEU A 265 1.11 -6.90 -26.88
C LEU A 265 0.09 -6.19 -27.75
N ALA A 266 -0.84 -6.94 -28.37
CA ALA A 266 -1.94 -6.37 -29.14
C ALA A 266 -2.87 -5.52 -28.26
N TRP A 267 -3.19 -6.02 -27.07
CA TRP A 267 -4.01 -5.27 -26.10
C TRP A 267 -3.29 -4.01 -25.60
N ALA A 268 -2.01 -4.07 -25.31
CA ALA A 268 -1.22 -2.89 -24.94
C ALA A 268 -1.21 -1.83 -26.07
N ALA A 269 -1.10 -2.25 -27.34
CA ALA A 269 -1.24 -1.35 -28.49
C ALA A 269 -2.65 -0.72 -28.53
N ARG A 270 -3.69 -1.52 -28.28
CA ARG A 270 -5.07 -1.02 -28.21
C ARG A 270 -5.28 0.00 -27.09
N LEU A 271 -4.74 -0.24 -25.89
CA LEU A 271 -4.80 0.71 -24.79
C LEU A 271 -4.11 2.03 -25.13
N ARG A 272 -2.99 1.98 -25.86
CA ARG A 272 -2.28 3.18 -26.35
C ARG A 272 -3.17 3.99 -27.31
N GLU A 273 -3.83 3.36 -28.27
CA GLU A 273 -4.77 4.04 -29.16
C GLU A 273 -5.91 4.71 -28.38
N LEU A 274 -6.50 3.97 -27.43
CA LEU A 274 -7.62 4.45 -26.63
C LEU A 274 -7.25 5.62 -25.71
N SER A 275 -6.01 5.67 -25.23
CA SER A 275 -5.50 6.74 -24.37
C SER A 275 -4.99 7.98 -25.13
N GLY A 276 -4.94 7.91 -26.45
CA GLY A 276 -4.47 9.01 -27.29
C GLY A 276 -2.96 9.04 -27.50
N GLY A 277 -2.31 7.89 -27.35
CA GLY A 277 -0.89 7.70 -27.66
C GLY A 277 -0.02 7.42 -26.47
#